data_cd86e1d4bee3f7c6fac02af8fdad952e
#
_entry.id   cd86e1d4bee3f7c6fac02af8fdad952e
#
_cell.length_a   1.000
_cell.length_b   1.000
_cell.length_c   1.000
_cell.angle_alpha   90.00
_cell.angle_beta   90.00
_cell.angle_gamma   90.00
#
_symmetry.space_group_name_H-M   'P 1'
#
loop_
_entity.id
_entity.type
_entity.pdbx_description
1 polymer ?
#
loop_
_entity_poly.entity_id
_entity_poly.type
_entity_poly.pdbx_seq_one_letter_code
_entity_poly.pdbx_strand_id
1 'polypeptide(L)'
;MQRVSVVRTDTLRLLTTPELDDFLRRVGDATAKLINMENYRRRRQFFETGKIDYSWQSAWARRFAEYYSVYKLLGSKNFAEACRLISDQWKSFLGLLKAAKEGKLEPWQKVRPPGYKKRDGQRIPIIIVRADGYRVDLERKLLYLKYWNVNIPFTGKPRWLIKQGAKQGRLIITYDPVKKRWYARLSVEVVLERRLDNGLKAGIDLGRERLIAFVTEPSEKGEGVALLYRGGPLKADYFYFERRIAEIDRMLSDPRSEEMDRSVLKEMHRRLYEKRKRHRDQVFANAAAHLAGMCLELKVGAVFIGGLRGLAQDKPGKGNTNVWSYRKLEMRLATTFENHGIALFEIPEDGTSKVCARHGCEVVRKPRGLVRCPHGHVMHADVNAAMNILKRGGGRVPQRVKVLSFIPTASKVIAVNEKKNGNPA
;
A
#
# COMPACT_ATOMS: atom_id res chain seq x y z
N MET A 1 -26.58 -5.75 -8.71
CA MET A 1 -25.25 -5.59 -8.05
C MET A 1 -24.29 -6.59 -8.65
N GLN A 2 -23.13 -6.14 -9.13
CA GLN A 2 -22.10 -7.04 -9.66
C GLN A 2 -21.27 -7.58 -8.48
N ARG A 3 -21.05 -8.90 -8.44
CA ARG A 3 -20.19 -9.56 -7.47
C ARG A 3 -18.80 -9.75 -8.07
N VAL A 4 -17.76 -9.39 -7.31
CA VAL A 4 -16.37 -9.54 -7.75
C VAL A 4 -15.59 -10.31 -6.69
N SER A 5 -14.91 -11.38 -7.11
CA SER A 5 -13.97 -12.09 -6.24
C SER A 5 -12.67 -11.31 -6.15
N VAL A 6 -12.20 -11.07 -4.94
CA VAL A 6 -10.94 -10.38 -4.66
C VAL A 6 -10.14 -11.15 -3.61
N VAL A 7 -8.83 -11.07 -3.72
CA VAL A 7 -7.94 -11.64 -2.69
C VAL A 7 -7.52 -10.52 -1.72
N ARG A 8 -7.64 -10.80 -0.45
CA ARG A 8 -7.22 -9.94 0.66
C ARG A 8 -6.24 -10.67 1.56
N THR A 9 -5.58 -9.92 2.42
CA THR A 9 -4.63 -10.50 3.38
C THR A 9 -5.04 -10.15 4.80
N ASP A 10 -5.25 -11.16 5.62
CA ASP A 10 -5.28 -11.03 7.07
C ASP A 10 -3.88 -11.20 7.63
N THR A 11 -3.54 -10.40 8.64
CA THR A 11 -2.25 -10.46 9.31
C THR A 11 -2.46 -10.71 10.79
N LEU A 12 -1.94 -11.84 11.29
CA LEU A 12 -1.97 -12.23 12.68
C LEU A 12 -0.57 -12.09 13.27
N ARG A 13 -0.45 -11.50 14.44
CA ARG A 13 0.81 -11.50 15.20
C ARG A 13 0.89 -12.79 16.00
N LEU A 14 1.92 -13.60 15.76
CA LEU A 14 2.16 -14.83 16.49
C LEU A 14 2.80 -14.52 17.85
N LEU A 15 2.40 -15.32 18.84
CA LEU A 15 3.00 -15.36 20.18
C LEU A 15 3.85 -16.61 20.26
N THR A 16 5.16 -16.46 20.44
CA THR A 16 6.11 -17.56 20.41
C THR A 16 6.79 -17.72 21.75
N THR A 17 6.91 -18.97 22.21
CA THR A 17 7.88 -19.39 23.23
C THR A 17 9.26 -19.52 22.58
N PRO A 18 10.36 -19.68 23.34
CA PRO A 18 11.69 -19.94 22.79
C PRO A 18 11.72 -21.16 21.86
N GLU A 19 11.03 -22.25 22.21
CA GLU A 19 10.96 -23.48 21.42
C GLU A 19 10.21 -23.26 20.09
N LEU A 20 9.12 -22.51 20.12
CA LEU A 20 8.37 -22.12 18.92
C LEU A 20 9.17 -21.16 18.03
N ASP A 21 9.92 -20.23 18.62
CA ASP A 21 10.80 -19.33 17.87
C ASP A 21 11.90 -20.11 17.16
N ASP A 22 12.58 -21.05 17.86
CA ASP A 22 13.59 -21.94 17.28
C ASP A 22 13.01 -22.79 16.14
N PHE A 23 11.87 -23.42 16.37
CA PHE A 23 11.16 -24.19 15.35
C PHE A 23 10.88 -23.34 14.10
N LEU A 24 10.29 -22.15 14.27
CA LEU A 24 9.96 -21.26 13.16
C LEU A 24 11.22 -20.76 12.43
N ARG A 25 12.31 -20.49 13.15
CA ARG A 25 13.60 -20.13 12.55
C ARG A 25 14.16 -21.27 11.72
N ARG A 26 14.21 -22.49 12.25
CA ARG A 26 14.74 -23.66 11.56
C ARG A 26 13.96 -23.96 10.26
N VAL A 27 12.63 -24.01 10.33
CA VAL A 27 11.77 -24.27 9.17
C VAL A 27 11.86 -23.09 8.18
N GLY A 28 11.85 -21.86 8.69
CA GLY A 28 11.90 -20.65 7.88
C GLY A 28 13.24 -20.44 7.18
N ASP A 29 14.36 -20.76 7.83
CA ASP A 29 15.68 -20.71 7.24
C ASP A 29 15.85 -21.78 6.14
N ALA A 30 15.38 -23.00 6.37
CA ALA A 30 15.39 -24.05 5.36
C ALA A 30 14.57 -23.66 4.11
N THR A 31 13.41 -23.07 4.30
CA THR A 31 12.59 -22.55 3.18
C THR A 31 13.30 -21.42 2.44
N ALA A 32 13.91 -20.47 3.16
CA ALA A 32 14.68 -19.40 2.56
C ALA A 32 15.91 -19.91 1.79
N LYS A 33 16.57 -20.95 2.31
CA LYS A 33 17.69 -21.64 1.62
C LYS A 33 17.22 -22.21 0.28
N LEU A 34 16.12 -22.98 0.27
CA LEU A 34 15.55 -23.53 -0.98
C LEU A 34 15.25 -22.43 -2.00
N ILE A 35 14.55 -21.36 -1.58
CA ILE A 35 14.20 -20.24 -2.46
C ILE A 35 15.46 -19.58 -3.03
N ASN A 36 16.49 -19.38 -2.21
CA ASN A 36 17.73 -18.74 -2.63
C ASN A 36 18.54 -19.62 -3.60
N MET A 37 18.61 -20.92 -3.36
CA MET A 37 19.31 -21.86 -4.26
C MET A 37 18.62 -21.95 -5.62
N GLU A 38 17.29 -22.08 -5.65
CA GLU A 38 16.53 -22.07 -6.90
C GLU A 38 16.62 -20.72 -7.61
N ASN A 39 16.59 -19.62 -6.87
CA ASN A 39 16.76 -18.31 -7.46
C ASN A 39 18.15 -18.12 -8.05
N TYR A 40 19.20 -18.57 -7.36
CA TYR A 40 20.58 -18.55 -7.90
C TYR A 40 20.69 -19.30 -9.21
N ARG A 41 20.18 -20.55 -9.25
CA ARG A 41 20.20 -21.37 -10.47
C ARG A 41 19.47 -20.70 -11.63
N ARG A 42 18.28 -20.17 -11.39
CA ARG A 42 17.49 -19.47 -12.40
C ARG A 42 18.13 -18.16 -12.86
N ARG A 43 18.76 -17.43 -11.97
CA ARG A 43 19.52 -16.22 -12.32
C ARG A 43 20.70 -16.59 -13.22
N ARG A 44 21.48 -17.62 -12.87
CA ARG A 44 22.58 -18.10 -13.71
C ARG A 44 22.08 -18.44 -15.11
N GLN A 45 21.08 -19.31 -15.22
CA GLN A 45 20.51 -19.70 -16.52
C GLN A 45 20.05 -18.47 -17.33
N PHE A 46 19.32 -17.54 -16.69
CA PHE A 46 18.83 -16.35 -17.37
C PHE A 46 19.93 -15.44 -17.89
N PHE A 47 20.98 -15.18 -17.09
CA PHE A 47 22.07 -14.30 -17.50
C PHE A 47 23.03 -14.95 -18.48
N GLU A 48 23.19 -16.27 -18.45
CA GLU A 48 24.05 -17.01 -19.38
C GLU A 48 23.37 -17.25 -20.73
N THR A 49 22.06 -17.52 -20.75
CA THR A 49 21.35 -17.99 -21.96
C THR A 49 20.26 -17.05 -22.46
N GLY A 50 19.88 -16.04 -21.71
CA GLY A 50 18.71 -15.20 -21.97
C GLY A 50 17.36 -15.92 -21.82
N LYS A 51 17.37 -17.21 -21.56
CA LYS A 51 16.18 -18.06 -21.36
C LYS A 51 16.13 -18.58 -19.93
N ILE A 52 14.96 -18.99 -19.48
CA ILE A 52 14.79 -19.53 -18.13
C ILE A 52 13.67 -20.56 -18.08
N ASP A 53 13.94 -21.68 -17.42
CA ASP A 53 12.91 -22.57 -16.90
C ASP A 53 12.49 -22.08 -15.51
N TYR A 54 11.33 -21.44 -15.46
CA TYR A 54 10.73 -20.97 -14.21
C TYR A 54 9.63 -21.90 -13.68
N SER A 55 9.48 -23.10 -14.27
CA SER A 55 8.52 -24.11 -13.82
C SER A 55 8.78 -24.52 -12.37
N TRP A 56 7.73 -24.61 -11.58
CA TRP A 56 7.85 -25.14 -10.22
C TRP A 56 8.11 -26.66 -10.21
N GLN A 57 7.69 -27.36 -11.27
CA GLN A 57 7.87 -28.81 -11.43
C GLN A 57 9.36 -29.14 -11.58
N SER A 58 10.15 -28.32 -12.23
CA SER A 58 11.58 -28.56 -12.38
C SER A 58 12.33 -28.45 -11.04
N ALA A 59 11.93 -27.50 -10.16
CA ALA A 59 12.43 -27.46 -8.79
C ALA A 59 11.95 -28.65 -7.95
N TRP A 60 10.70 -29.05 -8.12
CA TRP A 60 10.14 -30.22 -7.48
C TRP A 60 10.86 -31.53 -7.88
N ALA A 61 11.21 -31.70 -9.15
CA ALA A 61 11.92 -32.89 -9.63
C ALA A 61 13.26 -33.10 -8.91
N ARG A 62 13.95 -32.03 -8.52
CA ARG A 62 15.22 -32.09 -7.82
C ARG A 62 15.12 -32.34 -6.30
N ARG A 63 13.92 -32.52 -5.73
CA ARG A 63 13.69 -32.63 -4.28
C ARG A 63 14.51 -33.72 -3.61
N PHE A 64 14.72 -34.84 -4.28
CA PHE A 64 15.48 -35.96 -3.71
C PHE A 64 16.97 -35.82 -3.96
N ALA A 65 17.39 -35.32 -5.12
CA ALA A 65 18.80 -35.22 -5.49
C ALA A 65 19.50 -34.01 -4.82
N GLU A 66 18.87 -32.84 -4.79
CA GLU A 66 19.54 -31.61 -4.36
C GLU A 66 18.96 -31.03 -3.04
N TYR A 67 17.69 -31.36 -2.70
CA TYR A 67 16.97 -30.69 -1.61
C TYR A 67 16.39 -31.64 -0.57
N TYR A 68 16.91 -32.85 -0.46
CA TYR A 68 16.29 -33.91 0.38
C TYR A 68 16.07 -33.48 1.83
N SER A 69 17.07 -32.90 2.48
CA SER A 69 16.95 -32.43 3.88
C SER A 69 15.88 -31.37 4.06
N VAL A 70 15.79 -30.42 3.14
CA VAL A 70 14.76 -29.37 3.13
C VAL A 70 13.38 -29.98 2.82
N TYR A 71 13.31 -30.88 1.86
CA TYR A 71 12.08 -31.59 1.50
C TYR A 71 11.51 -32.38 2.70
N LYS A 72 12.37 -33.13 3.41
CA LYS A 72 11.98 -33.88 4.61
C LYS A 72 11.47 -32.96 5.72
N LEU A 73 12.08 -31.80 5.91
CA LEU A 73 11.68 -30.85 6.94
C LEU A 73 10.36 -30.14 6.60
N LEU A 74 10.13 -29.77 5.32
CA LEU A 74 8.94 -29.01 4.90
C LEU A 74 7.74 -29.90 4.58
N GLY A 75 7.96 -31.16 4.21
CA GLY A 75 6.96 -32.04 3.64
C GLY A 75 6.58 -31.68 2.22
N SER A 76 5.95 -32.61 1.52
CA SER A 76 5.69 -32.48 0.08
C SER A 76 4.88 -31.24 -0.31
N LYS A 77 3.81 -30.93 0.43
CA LYS A 77 2.91 -29.82 0.10
C LYS A 77 3.58 -28.45 0.31
N ASN A 78 4.28 -28.24 1.42
CA ASN A 78 4.93 -26.97 1.73
C ASN A 78 6.18 -26.75 0.87
N PHE A 79 6.92 -27.81 0.56
CA PHE A 79 8.02 -27.77 -0.40
C PHE A 79 7.54 -27.33 -1.79
N ALA A 80 6.44 -27.94 -2.28
CA ALA A 80 5.85 -27.55 -3.56
C ALA A 80 5.40 -26.08 -3.57
N GLU A 81 4.82 -25.59 -2.47
CA GLU A 81 4.42 -24.17 -2.36
C GLU A 81 5.62 -23.21 -2.33
N ALA A 82 6.76 -23.59 -1.74
CA ALA A 82 7.98 -22.81 -1.83
C ALA A 82 8.52 -22.76 -3.28
N CYS A 83 8.47 -23.89 -4.00
CA CYS A 83 8.83 -23.94 -5.44
C CYS A 83 7.89 -23.07 -6.30
N ARG A 84 6.59 -23.08 -6.01
CA ARG A 84 5.61 -22.22 -6.70
C ARG A 84 5.87 -20.74 -6.44
N LEU A 85 6.17 -20.36 -5.20
CA LEU A 85 6.45 -18.95 -4.87
C LEU A 85 7.58 -18.38 -5.72
N ILE A 86 8.72 -19.11 -5.84
CA ILE A 86 9.83 -18.62 -6.66
C ILE A 86 9.49 -18.61 -8.15
N SER A 87 8.65 -19.54 -8.60
CA SER A 87 8.14 -19.55 -9.98
C SER A 87 7.23 -18.35 -10.27
N ASP A 88 6.32 -18.04 -9.35
CA ASP A 88 5.45 -16.86 -9.44
C ASP A 88 6.26 -15.55 -9.49
N GLN A 89 7.34 -15.47 -8.70
CA GLN A 89 8.23 -14.29 -8.71
C GLN A 89 8.94 -14.12 -10.06
N TRP A 90 9.44 -15.20 -10.65
CA TRP A 90 10.06 -15.16 -11.97
C TRP A 90 9.07 -14.87 -13.08
N LYS A 91 7.87 -15.46 -13.04
CA LYS A 91 6.79 -15.15 -13.96
C LYS A 91 6.41 -13.67 -13.93
N SER A 92 6.31 -13.09 -12.73
CA SER A 92 6.06 -11.66 -12.55
C SER A 92 7.18 -10.80 -13.14
N PHE A 93 8.46 -11.15 -12.90
CA PHE A 93 9.59 -10.45 -13.48
C PHE A 93 9.58 -10.47 -15.01
N LEU A 94 9.34 -11.64 -15.61
CA LEU A 94 9.28 -11.79 -17.08
C LEU A 94 8.10 -10.98 -17.67
N GLY A 95 6.96 -10.94 -16.98
CA GLY A 95 5.83 -10.09 -17.37
C GLY A 95 6.20 -8.60 -17.36
N LEU A 96 6.90 -8.14 -16.32
CA LEU A 96 7.40 -6.77 -16.24
C LEU A 96 8.46 -6.47 -17.31
N LEU A 97 9.34 -7.43 -17.60
CA LEU A 97 10.35 -7.29 -18.65
C LEU A 97 9.70 -7.15 -20.04
N LYS A 98 8.65 -7.93 -20.31
CA LYS A 98 7.85 -7.81 -21.53
C LYS A 98 7.19 -6.44 -21.61
N ALA A 99 6.53 -5.99 -20.54
CA ALA A 99 5.90 -4.67 -20.50
C ALA A 99 6.92 -3.53 -20.68
N ALA A 100 8.17 -3.70 -20.20
CA ALA A 100 9.26 -2.75 -20.44
C ALA A 100 9.62 -2.65 -21.93
N LYS A 101 9.76 -3.80 -22.60
CA LYS A 101 10.05 -3.85 -24.05
C LYS A 101 8.93 -3.24 -24.89
N GLU A 102 7.70 -3.32 -24.43
CA GLU A 102 6.51 -2.74 -25.09
C GLU A 102 6.30 -1.26 -24.73
N GLY A 103 7.22 -0.62 -23.97
CA GLY A 103 7.07 0.78 -23.55
C GLY A 103 5.92 1.06 -22.57
N LYS A 104 5.36 0.01 -21.96
CA LYS A 104 4.20 0.11 -21.06
C LYS A 104 4.57 0.39 -19.60
N LEU A 105 5.86 0.50 -19.29
CA LEU A 105 6.32 0.81 -17.95
C LEU A 105 6.56 2.31 -17.79
N GLU A 106 6.24 2.77 -16.61
CA GLU A 106 6.56 4.14 -16.21
C GLU A 106 8.09 4.30 -16.02
N PRO A 107 8.68 5.48 -16.35
CA PRO A 107 10.13 5.68 -16.34
C PRO A 107 10.84 5.38 -15.01
N TRP A 108 10.11 5.47 -13.88
CA TRP A 108 10.67 5.14 -12.55
C TRP A 108 10.58 3.64 -12.19
N GLN A 109 9.85 2.83 -12.97
CA GLN A 109 9.71 1.41 -12.71
C GLN A 109 10.99 0.68 -13.15
N LYS A 110 11.75 0.20 -12.16
CA LYS A 110 12.96 -0.59 -12.41
C LYS A 110 12.62 -2.06 -12.44
N VAL A 111 12.75 -2.69 -13.60
CA VAL A 111 12.60 -4.14 -13.75
C VAL A 111 13.86 -4.82 -13.22
N ARG A 112 13.70 -5.64 -12.20
CA ARG A 112 14.80 -6.40 -11.59
C ARG A 112 14.38 -7.84 -11.36
N PRO A 113 15.29 -8.81 -11.60
CA PRO A 113 15.00 -10.21 -11.30
C PRO A 113 14.79 -10.42 -9.80
N PRO A 114 14.09 -11.48 -9.38
CA PRO A 114 13.82 -11.76 -7.98
C PRO A 114 15.09 -11.70 -7.13
N GLY A 115 15.00 -11.00 -5.99
CA GLY A 115 16.08 -10.89 -5.02
C GLY A 115 16.20 -12.13 -4.12
N TYR A 116 17.34 -12.24 -3.43
CA TYR A 116 17.53 -13.30 -2.43
C TYR A 116 16.81 -12.98 -1.13
N LYS A 117 16.40 -14.04 -0.41
CA LYS A 117 15.85 -13.96 0.95
C LYS A 117 16.99 -13.81 1.96
N LYS A 118 17.68 -12.66 1.90
CA LYS A 118 18.77 -12.31 2.81
C LYS A 118 18.76 -10.83 3.14
N ARG A 119 19.28 -10.49 4.30
CA ARG A 119 19.50 -9.13 4.77
C ARG A 119 20.77 -9.11 5.62
N ASP A 120 21.65 -8.15 5.38
CA ASP A 120 22.91 -8.00 6.12
C ASP A 120 23.71 -9.33 6.21
N GLY A 121 23.79 -10.07 5.09
CA GLY A 121 24.47 -11.37 5.01
C GLY A 121 23.68 -12.57 5.52
N GLN A 122 22.66 -12.37 6.37
CA GLN A 122 21.87 -13.43 6.97
C GLN A 122 20.60 -13.73 6.16
N ARG A 123 20.15 -15.00 6.16
CA ARG A 123 18.88 -15.37 5.55
C ARG A 123 17.71 -14.83 6.37
N ILE A 124 16.68 -14.37 5.66
CA ILE A 124 15.42 -13.96 6.27
C ILE A 124 14.49 -15.16 6.28
N PRO A 125 14.15 -15.70 7.47
CA PRO A 125 13.28 -16.86 7.55
C PRO A 125 11.88 -16.57 7.01
N ILE A 126 11.38 -17.48 6.19
CA ILE A 126 10.04 -17.45 5.59
C ILE A 126 9.46 -18.84 5.57
N ILE A 127 8.23 -19.02 6.04
CA ILE A 127 7.50 -20.29 5.98
C ILE A 127 6.30 -20.12 5.08
N ILE A 128 6.09 -21.06 4.18
CA ILE A 128 5.00 -21.03 3.22
C ILE A 128 4.18 -22.30 3.43
N VAL A 129 2.90 -22.11 3.68
CA VAL A 129 1.98 -23.22 3.93
C VAL A 129 0.82 -23.14 2.95
N ARG A 130 0.50 -24.25 2.32
CA ARG A 130 -0.64 -24.36 1.42
C ARG A 130 -1.96 -24.19 2.19
N ALA A 131 -3.03 -23.79 1.50
CA ALA A 131 -4.34 -23.50 2.09
C ALA A 131 -4.89 -24.65 2.97
N ASP A 132 -4.69 -25.90 2.56
CA ASP A 132 -5.13 -27.08 3.30
C ASP A 132 -4.16 -27.54 4.43
N GLY A 133 -2.97 -26.94 4.48
CA GLY A 133 -1.90 -27.28 5.43
C GLY A 133 -2.01 -26.61 6.79
N TYR A 134 -2.99 -25.74 7.01
CA TYR A 134 -3.19 -25.06 8.30
C TYR A 134 -4.67 -24.87 8.63
N ARG A 135 -4.95 -24.53 9.88
CA ARG A 135 -6.28 -24.12 10.36
C ARG A 135 -6.13 -22.97 11.35
N VAL A 136 -7.05 -22.01 11.28
CA VAL A 136 -7.15 -20.91 12.22
C VAL A 136 -8.35 -21.15 13.13
N ASP A 137 -8.09 -21.33 14.42
CA ASP A 137 -9.10 -21.38 15.46
C ASP A 137 -9.27 -19.96 16.01
N LEU A 138 -10.41 -19.34 15.74
CA LEU A 138 -10.70 -17.96 16.10
C LEU A 138 -11.09 -17.79 17.57
N GLU A 139 -11.70 -18.81 18.15
CA GLU A 139 -12.15 -18.81 19.55
C GLU A 139 -10.96 -18.94 20.48
N ARG A 140 -10.12 -19.95 20.24
CA ARG A 140 -8.91 -20.19 21.03
C ARG A 140 -7.73 -19.33 20.62
N LYS A 141 -7.84 -18.60 19.51
CA LYS A 141 -6.76 -17.80 18.90
C LYS A 141 -5.49 -18.62 18.63
N LEU A 142 -5.67 -19.79 18.03
CA LEU A 142 -4.61 -20.71 17.68
C LEU A 142 -4.49 -20.87 16.16
N LEU A 143 -3.26 -20.80 15.66
CA LEU A 143 -2.90 -21.17 14.30
C LEU A 143 -2.30 -22.57 14.35
N TYR A 144 -2.99 -23.55 13.79
CA TYR A 144 -2.54 -24.94 13.73
C TYR A 144 -1.86 -25.22 12.39
N LEU A 145 -0.59 -25.64 12.45
CA LEU A 145 0.21 -26.07 11.30
C LEU A 145 0.20 -27.60 11.20
N LYS A 146 -0.63 -28.14 10.30
CA LYS A 146 -0.99 -29.58 10.26
C LYS A 146 0.21 -30.50 10.06
N TYR A 147 1.13 -30.19 9.14
CA TYR A 147 2.27 -31.07 8.83
C TYR A 147 3.21 -31.28 10.02
N TRP A 148 3.44 -30.21 10.78
CA TRP A 148 4.34 -30.25 11.94
C TRP A 148 3.61 -30.55 13.26
N ASN A 149 2.29 -30.66 13.25
CA ASN A 149 1.44 -30.81 14.44
C ASN A 149 1.71 -29.74 15.51
N VAL A 150 1.83 -28.46 15.07
CA VAL A 150 2.19 -27.34 15.95
C VAL A 150 1.05 -26.35 16.04
N ASN A 151 0.69 -25.98 17.27
CA ASN A 151 -0.23 -24.89 17.58
C ASN A 151 0.54 -23.64 17.97
N ILE A 152 0.22 -22.52 17.36
CA ILE A 152 0.87 -21.23 17.63
C ILE A 152 -0.20 -20.22 18.05
N PRO A 153 -0.16 -19.73 19.29
CA PRO A 153 -1.07 -18.68 19.72
C PRO A 153 -0.86 -17.37 18.90
N PHE A 154 -1.93 -16.63 18.68
CA PHE A 154 -1.83 -15.36 17.97
C PHE A 154 -2.67 -14.27 18.63
N THR A 155 -2.34 -13.01 18.29
CA THR A 155 -3.15 -11.84 18.61
C THR A 155 -3.64 -11.16 17.35
N GLY A 156 -4.73 -10.40 17.50
CA GLY A 156 -5.41 -9.73 16.40
C GLY A 156 -6.73 -10.43 16.06
N LYS A 157 -7.53 -9.77 15.23
CA LYS A 157 -8.78 -10.30 14.70
C LYS A 157 -8.69 -10.28 13.18
N PRO A 158 -8.82 -11.42 12.50
CA PRO A 158 -8.87 -11.44 11.04
C PRO A 158 -10.12 -10.69 10.58
N ARG A 159 -9.96 -9.89 9.54
CA ARG A 159 -11.04 -9.09 8.98
C ARG A 159 -11.79 -9.82 7.87
N TRP A 160 -11.04 -10.58 7.10
CA TRP A 160 -11.52 -11.18 5.86
C TRP A 160 -11.93 -12.63 6.05
N LEU A 161 -11.16 -13.39 6.81
CA LEU A 161 -11.43 -14.81 7.06
C LEU A 161 -12.77 -15.05 7.78
N ILE A 162 -13.24 -14.07 8.56
CA ILE A 162 -14.53 -14.15 9.26
C ILE A 162 -15.75 -13.82 8.38
N LYS A 163 -15.53 -13.38 7.13
CA LYS A 163 -16.64 -13.06 6.23
C LYS A 163 -17.29 -14.33 5.71
N GLN A 164 -18.60 -14.28 5.56
CA GLN A 164 -19.35 -15.38 4.98
C GLN A 164 -18.86 -15.70 3.56
N GLY A 165 -18.66 -16.97 3.25
CA GLY A 165 -18.15 -17.41 1.95
C GLY A 165 -16.67 -17.15 1.71
N ALA A 166 -15.92 -16.67 2.72
CA ALA A 166 -14.47 -16.48 2.60
C ALA A 166 -13.75 -17.81 2.39
N LYS A 167 -12.82 -17.84 1.42
CA LYS A 167 -11.99 -19.01 1.16
C LYS A 167 -10.56 -18.76 1.60
N GLN A 168 -10.07 -19.63 2.46
CA GLN A 168 -8.70 -19.63 2.94
C GLN A 168 -7.73 -19.99 1.81
N GLY A 169 -6.69 -19.17 1.63
CA GLY A 169 -5.63 -19.37 0.64
C GLY A 169 -4.27 -19.69 1.27
N ARG A 170 -3.19 -19.30 0.59
CA ARG A 170 -1.81 -19.51 1.05
C ARG A 170 -1.52 -18.73 2.34
N LEU A 171 -0.82 -19.37 3.29
CA LEU A 171 -0.27 -18.75 4.48
C LEU A 171 1.22 -18.49 4.29
N ILE A 172 1.67 -17.30 4.65
CA ILE A 172 3.09 -16.94 4.71
C ILE A 172 3.43 -16.44 6.11
N ILE A 173 4.36 -17.12 6.79
CA ILE A 173 4.86 -16.69 8.09
C ILE A 173 6.23 -16.06 7.89
N THR A 174 6.43 -14.88 8.46
CA THR A 174 7.68 -14.11 8.35
C THR A 174 8.08 -13.52 9.68
N TYR A 175 9.39 -13.43 9.91
CA TYR A 175 9.95 -12.70 11.04
C TYR A 175 10.20 -11.24 10.70
N ASP A 176 9.79 -10.34 11.59
CA ASP A 176 10.11 -8.92 11.52
C ASP A 176 11.30 -8.66 12.47
N PRO A 177 12.52 -8.43 11.95
CA PRO A 177 13.70 -8.28 12.79
C PRO A 177 13.71 -6.97 13.59
N VAL A 178 13.00 -5.93 13.14
CA VAL A 178 12.92 -4.65 13.85
C VAL A 178 12.00 -4.76 15.07
N LYS A 179 10.87 -5.44 14.91
CA LYS A 179 9.91 -5.66 16.00
C LYS A 179 10.22 -6.91 16.82
N LYS A 180 11.17 -7.74 16.34
CA LYS A 180 11.53 -9.04 16.92
C LYS A 180 10.29 -9.94 17.12
N ARG A 181 9.45 -10.07 16.06
CA ARG A 181 8.15 -10.77 16.13
C ARG A 181 7.83 -11.50 14.83
N TRP A 182 7.08 -12.58 14.99
CA TRP A 182 6.54 -13.35 13.88
C TRP A 182 5.14 -12.86 13.48
N TYR A 183 4.88 -12.88 12.19
CA TYR A 183 3.59 -12.56 11.61
C TYR A 183 3.15 -13.64 10.63
N ALA A 184 1.92 -14.13 10.80
CA ALA A 184 1.23 -14.97 9.83
C ALA A 184 0.35 -14.10 8.93
N ARG A 185 0.57 -14.19 7.62
CA ARG A 185 -0.20 -13.49 6.60
C ARG A 185 -0.98 -14.51 5.79
N LEU A 186 -2.29 -14.45 5.93
CA LEU A 186 -3.24 -15.34 5.29
C LEU A 186 -3.82 -14.67 4.06
N SER A 187 -3.68 -15.27 2.90
CA SER A 187 -4.46 -14.87 1.73
C SER A 187 -5.89 -15.38 1.91
N VAL A 188 -6.86 -14.51 1.69
CA VAL A 188 -8.28 -14.85 1.81
C VAL A 188 -8.99 -14.35 0.57
N GLU A 189 -9.65 -15.24 -0.16
CA GLU A 189 -10.53 -14.88 -1.25
C GLU A 189 -11.91 -14.55 -0.69
N VAL A 190 -12.42 -13.37 -1.03
CA VAL A 190 -13.74 -12.89 -0.60
C VAL A 190 -14.49 -12.32 -1.79
N VAL A 191 -15.82 -12.44 -1.75
CA VAL A 191 -16.70 -11.80 -2.73
C VAL A 191 -17.12 -10.45 -2.18
N LEU A 192 -16.90 -9.41 -2.97
CA LEU A 192 -17.35 -8.05 -2.69
C LEU A 192 -18.48 -7.68 -3.66
N GLU A 193 -19.46 -6.95 -3.13
CA GLU A 193 -20.53 -6.39 -3.96
C GLU A 193 -20.12 -5.01 -4.45
N ARG A 194 -20.11 -4.82 -5.76
CA ARG A 194 -19.92 -3.50 -6.37
C ARG A 194 -21.27 -2.81 -6.45
N ARG A 195 -21.34 -1.60 -5.93
CA ARG A 195 -22.45 -0.68 -6.16
C ARG A 195 -22.22 -0.01 -7.51
N LEU A 196 -22.67 -0.62 -8.59
CA LEU A 196 -22.65 0.01 -9.91
C LEU A 196 -23.86 0.93 -10.03
N ASP A 197 -23.63 2.12 -10.56
CA ASP A 197 -24.54 3.00 -11.30
C ASP A 197 -25.60 3.84 -10.56
N ASN A 198 -25.78 3.78 -9.25
CA ASN A 198 -26.86 4.49 -8.57
C ASN A 198 -26.39 5.67 -7.70
N GLY A 199 -25.18 6.13 -7.86
CA GLY A 199 -24.61 7.16 -7.00
C GLY A 199 -24.13 8.39 -7.75
N LEU A 200 -23.92 9.45 -6.98
CA LEU A 200 -23.22 10.63 -7.45
C LEU A 200 -21.80 10.25 -7.89
N LYS A 201 -21.27 11.01 -8.83
CA LYS A 201 -19.85 10.97 -9.17
C LYS A 201 -19.09 11.99 -8.34
N ALA A 202 -17.78 11.75 -8.14
CA ALA A 202 -16.90 12.68 -7.45
C ALA A 202 -15.52 12.74 -8.08
N GLY A 203 -14.81 13.85 -7.88
CA GLY A 203 -13.44 14.06 -8.31
C GLY A 203 -12.49 14.17 -7.12
N ILE A 204 -11.27 13.64 -7.25
CA ILE A 204 -10.19 13.74 -6.27
C ILE A 204 -8.96 14.36 -6.91
N ASP A 205 -8.46 15.43 -6.29
CA ASP A 205 -7.13 15.98 -6.49
C ASP A 205 -6.23 15.65 -5.29
N LEU A 206 -5.00 15.17 -5.53
CA LEU A 206 -4.02 14.85 -4.49
C LEU A 206 -2.94 15.93 -4.45
N GLY A 207 -2.80 16.58 -3.30
CA GLY A 207 -1.88 17.70 -3.14
C GLY A 207 -1.01 17.65 -1.89
N ARG A 208 -0.11 18.61 -1.73
CA ARG A 208 0.79 18.71 -0.57
C ARG A 208 0.17 19.41 0.63
N GLU A 209 -0.52 20.51 0.41
CA GLU A 209 -1.17 21.27 1.49
C GLU A 209 -2.53 20.66 1.85
N ARG A 210 -3.22 20.16 0.85
CA ARG A 210 -4.39 19.31 0.99
C ARG A 210 -4.02 17.93 0.47
N LEU A 211 -3.89 16.97 1.40
CA LEU A 211 -3.57 15.58 1.06
C LEU A 211 -4.58 14.99 0.07
N ILE A 212 -5.85 15.32 0.29
CA ILE A 212 -6.97 14.97 -0.59
C ILE A 212 -7.90 16.17 -0.66
N ALA A 213 -8.23 16.60 -1.86
CA ALA A 213 -9.36 17.46 -2.15
C ALA A 213 -10.38 16.64 -2.96
N PHE A 214 -11.56 16.49 -2.42
CA PHE A 214 -12.65 15.68 -2.98
C PHE A 214 -13.86 16.57 -3.22
N VAL A 215 -14.54 16.42 -4.37
CA VAL A 215 -15.75 17.18 -4.71
C VAL A 215 -16.78 16.27 -5.35
N THR A 216 -18.03 16.31 -4.88
CA THR A 216 -19.15 15.56 -5.48
C THR A 216 -19.80 16.33 -6.60
N GLU A 217 -20.52 15.62 -7.45
CA GLU A 217 -21.60 16.20 -8.26
C GLU A 217 -22.64 16.94 -7.41
N PRO A 218 -23.41 17.87 -8.01
CA PRO A 218 -24.51 18.49 -7.31
C PRO A 218 -25.58 17.45 -6.97
N SER A 219 -26.10 17.54 -5.75
CA SER A 219 -27.31 16.85 -5.34
C SER A 219 -28.54 17.41 -6.10
N GLU A 220 -29.72 16.86 -5.84
CA GLU A 220 -30.99 17.36 -6.38
C GLU A 220 -31.22 18.84 -6.06
N LYS A 221 -30.66 19.34 -4.95
CA LYS A 221 -30.72 20.75 -4.54
C LYS A 221 -29.69 21.64 -5.25
N GLY A 222 -28.91 21.10 -6.20
CA GLY A 222 -27.92 21.85 -6.96
C GLY A 222 -26.60 22.11 -6.21
N GLU A 223 -26.45 21.66 -4.98
CA GLU A 223 -25.27 21.88 -4.15
C GLU A 223 -24.37 20.61 -4.13
N GLY A 224 -23.07 20.79 -4.32
CA GLY A 224 -22.04 19.76 -4.13
C GLY A 224 -21.38 19.86 -2.75
N VAL A 225 -20.64 18.82 -2.39
CA VAL A 225 -19.86 18.78 -1.15
C VAL A 225 -18.38 18.66 -1.49
N ALA A 226 -17.55 19.55 -0.92
CA ALA A 226 -16.11 19.46 -0.98
C ALA A 226 -15.56 19.00 0.38
N LEU A 227 -14.68 17.99 0.36
CA LEU A 227 -13.99 17.49 1.56
C LEU A 227 -12.49 17.74 1.38
N LEU A 228 -11.90 18.51 2.30
CA LEU A 228 -10.49 18.88 2.26
C LEU A 228 -9.74 18.23 3.42
N TYR A 229 -8.83 17.30 3.11
CA TYR A 229 -7.97 16.65 4.11
C TYR A 229 -6.63 17.37 4.17
N ARG A 230 -6.32 18.01 5.31
CA ARG A 230 -5.08 18.78 5.50
C ARG A 230 -3.86 17.88 5.58
N GLY A 231 -2.78 18.22 4.84
CA GLY A 231 -1.52 17.49 4.84
C GLY A 231 -0.54 17.88 5.95
N GLY A 232 -0.86 18.92 6.75
CA GLY A 232 0.02 19.48 7.78
C GLY A 232 0.60 18.46 8.76
N PRO A 233 -0.20 17.58 9.41
CA PRO A 233 0.31 16.60 10.35
C PRO A 233 1.33 15.64 9.74
N LEU A 234 1.07 15.18 8.52
CA LEU A 234 2.01 14.30 7.81
C LEU A 234 3.34 15.01 7.52
N LYS A 235 3.27 16.30 7.18
CA LYS A 235 4.45 17.14 6.95
C LYS A 235 5.24 17.36 8.24
N ALA A 236 4.56 17.62 9.35
CA ALA A 236 5.19 17.78 10.66
C ALA A 236 5.89 16.48 11.11
N ASP A 237 5.22 15.33 10.99
CA ASP A 237 5.78 14.01 11.28
C ASP A 237 7.03 13.74 10.42
N TYR A 238 6.97 14.06 9.13
CA TYR A 238 8.11 13.87 8.23
C TYR A 238 9.33 14.65 8.71
N PHE A 239 9.21 15.95 8.96
CA PHE A 239 10.34 16.77 9.40
C PHE A 239 10.86 16.37 10.78
N TYR A 240 9.99 15.95 11.69
CA TYR A 240 10.40 15.40 12.97
C TYR A 240 11.31 14.17 12.79
N PHE A 241 10.87 13.20 12.01
CA PHE A 241 11.65 11.99 11.76
C PHE A 241 12.93 12.25 10.98
N GLU A 242 12.91 13.13 9.98
CA GLU A 242 14.12 13.50 9.23
C GLU A 242 15.19 14.10 10.13
N ARG A 243 14.81 14.97 11.06
CA ARG A 243 15.74 15.55 12.03
C ARG A 243 16.38 14.46 12.91
N ARG A 244 15.55 13.56 13.45
CA ARG A 244 16.04 12.48 14.32
C ARG A 244 16.91 11.48 13.56
N ILE A 245 16.60 11.21 12.31
CA ILE A 245 17.40 10.33 11.45
C ILE A 245 18.74 11.00 11.14
N ALA A 246 18.76 12.28 10.78
CA ALA A 246 19.98 13.02 10.50
C ALA A 246 20.93 13.11 11.71
N GLU A 247 20.39 13.18 12.95
CA GLU A 247 21.19 13.10 14.17
C GLU A 247 21.95 11.75 14.26
N ILE A 248 21.23 10.63 14.01
CA ILE A 248 21.85 9.30 14.04
C ILE A 248 22.84 9.12 12.87
N ASP A 249 22.55 9.66 11.69
CA ASP A 249 23.45 9.60 10.54
C ASP A 249 24.77 10.32 10.83
N ARG A 250 24.73 11.45 11.53
CA ARG A 250 25.95 12.15 11.98
C ARG A 250 26.77 11.29 12.95
N MET A 251 26.10 10.66 13.95
CA MET A 251 26.79 9.76 14.90
C MET A 251 27.40 8.55 14.20
N LEU A 252 26.70 7.98 13.22
CA LEU A 252 27.20 6.86 12.43
C LEU A 252 28.39 7.24 11.53
N SER A 253 28.49 8.51 11.13
CA SER A 253 29.57 9.04 10.31
C SER A 253 30.79 9.48 11.13
N ASP A 254 30.69 9.54 12.47
CA ASP A 254 31.82 9.88 13.33
C ASP A 254 32.81 8.71 13.40
N PRO A 255 34.10 8.90 12.99
CA PRO A 255 35.12 7.84 13.06
C PRO A 255 35.39 7.32 14.48
N ARG A 256 35.06 8.12 15.50
CA ARG A 256 35.30 7.78 16.92
C ARG A 256 34.23 6.84 17.49
N SER A 257 33.14 6.58 16.74
CA SER A 257 32.09 5.65 17.17
C SER A 257 32.62 4.23 17.20
N GLU A 258 32.55 3.57 18.35
CA GLU A 258 32.91 2.16 18.50
C GLU A 258 31.94 1.23 17.73
N GLU A 259 32.40 0.01 17.41
CA GLU A 259 31.58 -0.94 16.62
C GLU A 259 30.28 -1.33 17.34
N MET A 260 30.31 -1.44 18.67
CA MET A 260 29.14 -1.76 19.49
C MET A 260 28.14 -0.62 19.46
N ASP A 261 28.56 0.63 19.58
CA ASP A 261 27.71 1.81 19.46
C ASP A 261 27.10 1.94 18.07
N ARG A 262 27.88 1.63 17.03
CA ARG A 262 27.40 1.62 15.64
C ARG A 262 26.30 0.60 15.42
N SER A 263 26.35 -0.55 16.06
CA SER A 263 25.28 -1.56 15.99
C SER A 263 23.98 -1.04 16.59
N VAL A 264 24.03 -0.41 17.75
CA VAL A 264 22.89 0.21 18.42
C VAL A 264 22.32 1.35 17.58
N LEU A 265 23.19 2.24 17.06
CA LEU A 265 22.76 3.36 16.22
C LEU A 265 22.08 2.88 14.93
N LYS A 266 22.59 1.83 14.27
CA LYS A 266 21.95 1.20 13.11
C LYS A 266 20.55 0.65 13.45
N GLU A 267 20.38 0.05 14.62
CA GLU A 267 19.07 -0.42 15.06
C GLU A 267 18.11 0.75 15.34
N MET A 268 18.55 1.80 16.01
CA MET A 268 17.76 3.02 16.24
C MET A 268 17.34 3.66 14.92
N HIS A 269 18.25 3.79 13.97
CA HIS A 269 17.99 4.28 12.62
C HIS A 269 16.86 3.48 11.92
N ARG A 270 16.97 2.13 11.93
CA ARG A 270 15.93 1.25 11.37
C ARG A 270 14.57 1.44 12.05
N ARG A 271 14.56 1.56 13.39
CA ARG A 271 13.33 1.78 14.17
C ARG A 271 12.66 3.10 13.82
N LEU A 272 13.43 4.18 13.62
CA LEU A 272 12.89 5.48 13.22
C LEU A 272 12.26 5.43 11.82
N TYR A 273 12.94 4.83 10.85
CA TYR A 273 12.37 4.65 9.50
C TYR A 273 11.07 3.84 9.52
N GLU A 274 11.01 2.74 10.27
CA GLU A 274 9.80 1.94 10.40
C GLU A 274 8.68 2.69 11.14
N LYS A 275 9.02 3.49 12.13
CA LYS A 275 8.04 4.34 12.84
C LYS A 275 7.47 5.41 11.91
N ARG A 276 8.33 6.12 11.16
CA ARG A 276 7.91 7.10 10.15
C ARG A 276 6.97 6.48 9.11
N LYS A 277 7.38 5.35 8.54
CA LYS A 277 6.58 4.61 7.57
C LYS A 277 5.20 4.24 8.13
N ARG A 278 5.16 3.69 9.33
CA ARG A 278 3.92 3.28 10.00
C ARG A 278 3.00 4.47 10.27
N HIS A 279 3.52 5.61 10.74
CA HIS A 279 2.73 6.83 10.95
C HIS A 279 2.08 7.28 9.64
N ARG A 280 2.86 7.43 8.58
CA ARG A 280 2.35 7.80 7.26
C ARG A 280 1.29 6.83 6.76
N ASP A 281 1.57 5.53 6.80
CA ASP A 281 0.66 4.50 6.28
C ASP A 281 -0.66 4.47 7.10
N GLN A 282 -0.60 4.81 8.39
CA GLN A 282 -1.78 4.93 9.24
C GLN A 282 -2.59 6.20 8.94
N VAL A 283 -1.92 7.35 8.72
CA VAL A 283 -2.60 8.58 8.25
C VAL A 283 -3.35 8.32 6.96
N PHE A 284 -2.71 7.65 5.99
CA PHE A 284 -3.36 7.29 4.72
C PHE A 284 -4.54 6.34 4.91
N ALA A 285 -4.40 5.36 5.81
CA ALA A 285 -5.48 4.42 6.10
C ALA A 285 -6.69 5.12 6.74
N ASN A 286 -6.46 6.02 7.70
CA ASN A 286 -7.51 6.76 8.37
C ASN A 286 -8.21 7.74 7.42
N ALA A 287 -7.43 8.47 6.59
CA ALA A 287 -8.00 9.36 5.57
C ALA A 287 -8.87 8.62 4.56
N ALA A 288 -8.35 7.49 4.02
CA ALA A 288 -9.08 6.69 3.05
C ALA A 288 -10.36 6.05 3.63
N ALA A 289 -10.29 5.54 4.88
CA ALA A 289 -11.45 4.96 5.55
C ALA A 289 -12.54 6.00 5.83
N HIS A 290 -12.15 7.18 6.31
CA HIS A 290 -13.07 8.29 6.55
C HIS A 290 -13.72 8.76 5.24
N LEU A 291 -12.92 8.96 4.18
CA LEU A 291 -13.44 9.38 2.88
C LEU A 291 -14.41 8.33 2.30
N ALA A 292 -14.11 7.03 2.43
CA ALA A 292 -15.04 5.99 1.99
C ALA A 292 -16.36 6.02 2.78
N GLY A 293 -16.32 6.27 4.10
CA GLY A 293 -17.51 6.51 4.92
C GLY A 293 -18.34 7.69 4.40
N MET A 294 -17.69 8.82 4.16
CA MET A 294 -18.34 10.01 3.58
C MET A 294 -18.93 9.74 2.19
N CYS A 295 -18.25 8.97 1.34
CA CYS A 295 -18.80 8.56 0.04
C CYS A 295 -20.09 7.75 0.19
N LEU A 296 -20.18 6.86 1.20
CA LEU A 296 -21.40 6.09 1.47
C LEU A 296 -22.54 7.00 1.94
N GLU A 297 -22.25 7.94 2.85
CA GLU A 297 -23.24 8.91 3.37
C GLU A 297 -23.76 9.83 2.25
N LEU A 298 -22.87 10.29 1.38
CA LEU A 298 -23.18 11.17 0.24
C LEU A 298 -23.70 10.38 -0.99
N LYS A 299 -23.85 9.06 -0.90
CA LYS A 299 -24.28 8.18 -1.99
C LYS A 299 -23.42 8.27 -3.25
N VAL A 300 -22.10 8.43 -3.07
CA VAL A 300 -21.13 8.45 -4.19
C VAL A 300 -20.81 7.03 -4.60
N GLY A 301 -21.06 6.68 -5.87
CA GLY A 301 -20.80 5.35 -6.44
C GLY A 301 -19.53 5.28 -7.27
N ALA A 302 -19.09 6.40 -7.87
CA ALA A 302 -17.92 6.47 -8.73
C ALA A 302 -17.05 7.69 -8.38
N VAL A 303 -15.74 7.47 -8.32
CA VAL A 303 -14.76 8.50 -7.99
C VAL A 303 -13.70 8.55 -9.07
N PHE A 304 -13.39 9.73 -9.57
CA PHE A 304 -12.31 9.99 -10.51
C PHE A 304 -11.13 10.60 -9.77
N ILE A 305 -9.93 10.07 -9.98
CA ILE A 305 -8.70 10.59 -9.38
C ILE A 305 -7.74 11.05 -10.47
N GLY A 306 -7.12 12.21 -10.29
CA GLY A 306 -6.08 12.69 -11.19
C GLY A 306 -4.85 11.78 -11.16
N GLY A 307 -4.42 11.32 -12.34
CA GLY A 307 -3.23 10.49 -12.50
C GLY A 307 -1.97 11.31 -12.30
N LEU A 308 -1.26 11.04 -11.22
CA LEU A 308 -0.01 11.75 -10.84
C LEU A 308 1.21 11.28 -11.66
N ARG A 309 1.02 10.87 -12.91
CA ARG A 309 2.10 10.42 -13.78
C ARG A 309 3.08 11.56 -14.05
N GLY A 310 4.35 11.37 -13.74
CA GLY A 310 5.43 12.32 -14.05
C GLY A 310 5.71 13.45 -13.04
N LEU A 311 4.82 13.75 -12.09
CA LEU A 311 4.98 14.87 -11.13
C LEU A 311 6.25 14.84 -10.29
N ALA A 312 6.82 13.64 -10.09
CA ALA A 312 8.05 13.47 -9.32
C ALA A 312 9.33 13.60 -10.15
N GLN A 313 9.22 13.56 -11.48
CA GLN A 313 10.38 13.54 -12.40
C GLN A 313 10.81 14.94 -12.81
N ASP A 314 9.86 15.86 -12.98
CA ASP A 314 10.14 17.20 -13.50
C ASP A 314 10.83 18.13 -12.50
N LYS A 315 10.87 17.76 -11.23
CA LYS A 315 11.57 18.55 -10.20
C LYS A 315 12.28 17.63 -9.20
N PRO A 316 13.43 17.09 -9.54
CA PRO A 316 14.29 16.37 -8.60
C PRO A 316 14.93 17.37 -7.63
N GLY A 317 14.17 17.94 -6.74
CA GLY A 317 14.64 18.96 -5.82
C GLY A 317 14.06 18.76 -4.43
N LYS A 318 14.94 18.46 -3.48
CA LYS A 318 14.79 18.65 -2.03
C LYS A 318 13.41 18.26 -1.42
N GLY A 319 13.25 16.98 -1.11
CA GLY A 319 12.24 16.51 -0.15
C GLY A 319 10.82 16.32 -0.68
N ASN A 320 10.53 16.62 -1.94
CA ASN A 320 9.17 16.59 -2.47
C ASN A 320 8.59 15.19 -2.70
N THR A 321 9.39 14.24 -3.12
CA THR A 321 8.94 12.89 -3.53
C THR A 321 8.90 11.89 -2.38
N ASN A 322 9.74 12.08 -1.36
CA ASN A 322 9.84 11.15 -0.23
C ASN A 322 8.78 11.41 0.86
N VAL A 323 8.32 12.64 1.01
CA VAL A 323 7.26 13.01 1.97
C VAL A 323 5.94 12.41 1.55
N TRP A 324 5.60 12.59 0.29
CA TRP A 324 4.29 12.30 -0.27
C TRP A 324 4.37 11.07 -1.16
N SER A 325 4.24 9.90 -0.57
CA SER A 325 4.10 8.67 -1.35
C SER A 325 2.69 8.63 -1.97
N TYR A 326 2.36 9.54 -2.89
CA TYR A 326 1.05 9.67 -3.53
C TYR A 326 0.52 8.33 -4.05
N ARG A 327 1.36 7.56 -4.74
CA ARG A 327 0.98 6.23 -5.22
C ARG A 327 0.52 5.29 -4.09
N LYS A 328 1.12 5.38 -2.90
CA LYS A 328 0.66 4.59 -1.74
C LYS A 328 -0.69 5.06 -1.23
N LEU A 329 -0.93 6.37 -1.26
CA LEU A 329 -2.23 6.94 -0.92
C LEU A 329 -3.28 6.51 -1.94
N GLU A 330 -2.98 6.63 -3.22
CA GLU A 330 -3.85 6.17 -4.33
C GLU A 330 -4.18 4.68 -4.20
N MET A 331 -3.18 3.81 -4.03
CA MET A 331 -3.39 2.37 -3.80
C MET A 331 -4.23 2.10 -2.55
N ARG A 332 -4.06 2.90 -1.50
CA ARG A 332 -4.86 2.79 -0.27
C ARG A 332 -6.31 3.21 -0.52
N LEU A 333 -6.54 4.30 -1.24
CA LEU A 333 -7.85 4.75 -1.67
C LEU A 333 -8.53 3.68 -2.54
N ALA A 334 -7.84 3.18 -3.58
CA ALA A 334 -8.35 2.16 -4.48
C ALA A 334 -8.81 0.91 -3.71
N THR A 335 -7.93 0.37 -2.85
CA THR A 335 -8.27 -0.81 -2.04
C THR A 335 -9.43 -0.53 -1.08
N THR A 336 -9.46 0.66 -0.47
CA THR A 336 -10.50 1.01 0.50
C THR A 336 -11.84 1.20 -0.19
N PHE A 337 -11.89 1.89 -1.32
CA PHE A 337 -13.10 2.09 -2.10
C PHE A 337 -13.64 0.78 -2.65
N GLU A 338 -12.77 -0.08 -3.20
CA GLU A 338 -13.18 -1.42 -3.66
C GLU A 338 -13.83 -2.24 -2.53
N ASN A 339 -13.29 -2.16 -1.29
CA ASN A 339 -13.87 -2.83 -0.13
C ASN A 339 -15.27 -2.31 0.26
N HIS A 340 -15.66 -1.12 -0.20
CA HIS A 340 -16.95 -0.51 0.04
C HIS A 340 -17.84 -0.47 -1.21
N GLY A 341 -17.40 -1.11 -2.30
CA GLY A 341 -18.13 -1.18 -3.55
C GLY A 341 -18.16 0.14 -4.35
N ILE A 342 -17.26 1.07 -4.05
CA ILE A 342 -17.09 2.35 -4.75
C ILE A 342 -16.09 2.14 -5.89
N ALA A 343 -16.45 2.55 -7.11
CA ALA A 343 -15.54 2.50 -8.25
C ALA A 343 -14.54 3.66 -8.23
N LEU A 344 -13.25 3.38 -8.51
CA LEU A 344 -12.22 4.40 -8.65
C LEU A 344 -11.62 4.32 -10.05
N PHE A 345 -11.57 5.46 -10.74
CA PHE A 345 -11.01 5.60 -12.08
C PHE A 345 -9.88 6.63 -12.09
N GLU A 346 -8.71 6.25 -12.58
CA GLU A 346 -7.61 7.18 -12.83
C GLU A 346 -7.84 7.89 -14.17
N ILE A 347 -7.72 9.22 -14.19
CA ILE A 347 -7.85 10.03 -15.39
C ILE A 347 -6.66 10.98 -15.53
N PRO A 348 -6.27 11.39 -16.77
CA PRO A 348 -5.23 12.37 -16.96
C PRO A 348 -5.57 13.71 -16.30
N GLU A 349 -4.60 14.30 -15.56
CA GLU A 349 -4.83 15.58 -14.85
C GLU A 349 -4.22 16.80 -15.53
N ASP A 350 -3.58 16.65 -16.69
CA ASP A 350 -2.87 17.72 -17.37
C ASP A 350 -3.71 18.98 -17.52
N GLY A 351 -3.22 20.13 -16.98
CA GLY A 351 -3.89 21.41 -17.07
C GLY A 351 -5.11 21.62 -16.16
N THR A 352 -5.55 20.62 -15.35
CA THR A 352 -6.72 20.76 -14.47
C THR A 352 -6.61 21.91 -13.46
N SER A 353 -5.39 22.28 -13.07
CA SER A 353 -5.13 23.37 -12.13
C SER A 353 -5.06 24.76 -12.77
N LYS A 354 -5.06 24.84 -14.11
CA LYS A 354 -4.87 26.10 -14.86
C LYS A 354 -6.17 26.70 -15.37
N VAL A 355 -7.24 25.92 -15.39
CA VAL A 355 -8.53 26.36 -15.94
C VAL A 355 -9.63 26.38 -14.88
N CYS A 356 -10.58 27.28 -15.05
CA CYS A 356 -11.78 27.35 -14.23
C CYS A 356 -12.68 26.15 -14.53
N ALA A 357 -13.04 25.38 -13.51
CA ALA A 357 -13.89 24.20 -13.68
C ALA A 357 -15.28 24.54 -14.25
N ARG A 358 -15.78 25.74 -13.96
CA ARG A 358 -17.10 26.22 -14.43
C ARG A 358 -17.04 26.78 -15.85
N HIS A 359 -16.13 27.73 -16.10
CA HIS A 359 -16.09 28.45 -17.36
C HIS A 359 -15.08 27.93 -18.39
N GLY A 360 -14.13 27.05 -17.97
CA GLY A 360 -13.10 26.52 -18.85
C GLY A 360 -12.01 27.54 -19.26
N CYS A 361 -12.09 28.78 -18.79
CA CYS A 361 -11.10 29.82 -19.05
C CYS A 361 -9.87 29.67 -18.16
N GLU A 362 -8.76 30.26 -18.58
CA GLU A 362 -7.54 30.31 -17.77
C GLU A 362 -7.76 31.10 -16.47
N VAL A 363 -7.13 30.68 -15.38
CA VAL A 363 -7.31 31.28 -14.04
C VAL A 363 -6.02 31.83 -13.46
N VAL A 364 -6.14 32.92 -12.69
CA VAL A 364 -5.02 33.47 -11.92
C VAL A 364 -4.96 32.84 -10.56
N ARG A 365 -3.76 32.35 -10.18
CA ARG A 365 -3.49 31.67 -8.87
C ARG A 365 -2.67 32.56 -7.93
N LYS A 366 -3.23 33.70 -7.57
CA LYS A 366 -2.65 34.64 -6.58
C LYS A 366 -3.75 35.13 -5.64
N PRO A 367 -3.58 34.98 -4.28
CA PRO A 367 -2.49 34.29 -3.61
C PRO A 367 -2.53 32.76 -3.84
N ARG A 368 -1.42 32.08 -3.52
CA ARG A 368 -1.34 30.63 -3.64
C ARG A 368 -2.46 29.96 -2.82
N GLY A 369 -3.15 28.99 -3.43
CA GLY A 369 -4.29 28.32 -2.82
C GLY A 369 -5.66 28.85 -3.24
N LEU A 370 -5.71 30.01 -3.90
CA LEU A 370 -6.93 30.55 -4.51
C LEU A 370 -6.82 30.60 -6.03
N VAL A 371 -7.94 30.43 -6.71
CA VAL A 371 -8.13 30.61 -8.14
C VAL A 371 -9.08 31.76 -8.33
N ARG A 372 -8.69 32.72 -9.19
CA ARG A 372 -9.53 33.82 -9.62
C ARG A 372 -9.86 33.66 -11.10
N CYS A 373 -11.13 33.57 -11.41
CA CYS A 373 -11.64 33.43 -12.75
C CYS A 373 -11.92 34.83 -13.35
N PRO A 374 -11.62 35.09 -14.64
CA PRO A 374 -11.98 36.35 -15.31
C PRO A 374 -13.49 36.68 -15.23
N HIS A 375 -14.34 35.68 -15.11
CA HIS A 375 -15.78 35.86 -14.92
C HIS A 375 -16.19 36.14 -13.46
N GLY A 376 -15.27 36.60 -12.62
CA GLY A 376 -15.56 37.18 -11.29
C GLY A 376 -15.60 36.21 -10.12
N HIS A 377 -15.49 34.89 -10.32
CA HIS A 377 -15.52 34.00 -9.18
C HIS A 377 -14.15 33.59 -8.60
N VAL A 378 -14.12 33.45 -7.29
CA VAL A 378 -12.95 33.05 -6.53
C VAL A 378 -13.26 31.75 -5.82
N MET A 379 -12.35 30.76 -5.87
CA MET A 379 -12.50 29.49 -5.17
C MET A 379 -11.17 28.90 -4.72
N HIS A 380 -11.21 27.92 -3.84
CA HIS A 380 -10.02 27.18 -3.41
C HIS A 380 -9.40 26.42 -4.60
N ALA A 381 -8.09 26.56 -4.82
CA ALA A 381 -7.40 25.98 -5.97
C ALA A 381 -7.55 24.47 -6.07
N ASP A 382 -7.45 23.75 -4.94
CA ASP A 382 -7.54 22.28 -4.91
C ASP A 382 -8.99 21.81 -5.12
N VAL A 383 -10.00 22.62 -4.71
CA VAL A 383 -11.42 22.37 -5.02
C VAL A 383 -11.67 22.54 -6.53
N ASN A 384 -11.11 23.59 -7.15
CA ASN A 384 -11.19 23.79 -8.59
C ASN A 384 -10.55 22.63 -9.37
N ALA A 385 -9.39 22.15 -8.92
CA ALA A 385 -8.71 21.01 -9.55
C ALA A 385 -9.56 19.73 -9.44
N ALA A 386 -10.12 19.43 -8.26
CA ALA A 386 -11.00 18.28 -8.06
C ALA A 386 -12.29 18.37 -8.90
N MET A 387 -12.85 19.58 -9.09
CA MET A 387 -13.99 19.81 -9.99
C MET A 387 -13.61 19.55 -11.45
N ASN A 388 -12.43 19.96 -11.90
CA ASN A 388 -11.96 19.69 -13.26
C ASN A 388 -11.75 18.20 -13.50
N ILE A 389 -11.23 17.49 -12.50
CA ILE A 389 -11.11 16.01 -12.52
C ILE A 389 -12.49 15.37 -12.63
N LEU A 390 -13.45 15.80 -11.81
CA LEU A 390 -14.85 15.36 -11.88
C LEU A 390 -15.44 15.55 -13.27
N LYS A 391 -15.29 16.76 -13.84
CA LYS A 391 -15.76 17.11 -15.18
C LYS A 391 -15.17 16.21 -16.27
N ARG A 392 -13.86 15.96 -16.22
CA ARG A 392 -13.17 15.05 -17.15
C ARG A 392 -13.66 13.61 -17.03
N GLY A 393 -14.04 13.17 -15.83
CA GLY A 393 -14.68 11.88 -15.59
C GLY A 393 -16.15 11.82 -16.03
N GLY A 394 -16.65 12.85 -16.71
CA GLY A 394 -18.05 12.91 -17.17
C GLY A 394 -19.04 13.20 -16.04
N GLY A 395 -18.57 13.81 -14.94
CA GLY A 395 -19.45 14.29 -13.86
C GLY A 395 -19.88 15.75 -14.05
N ARG A 396 -20.97 16.13 -13.40
CA ARG A 396 -21.50 17.50 -13.41
C ARG A 396 -20.82 18.36 -12.36
N VAL A 397 -20.39 19.58 -12.73
CA VAL A 397 -19.75 20.50 -11.80
C VAL A 397 -20.81 21.27 -11.01
N PRO A 398 -20.76 21.28 -9.66
CA PRO A 398 -21.72 21.99 -8.83
C PRO A 398 -21.53 23.50 -8.91
N GLN A 399 -22.65 24.24 -8.87
CA GLN A 399 -22.66 25.71 -8.83
C GLN A 399 -22.36 26.25 -7.42
N ARG A 400 -22.80 25.54 -6.39
CA ARG A 400 -22.53 25.83 -4.98
C ARG A 400 -21.85 24.64 -4.35
N VAL A 401 -20.95 24.89 -3.41
CA VAL A 401 -20.18 23.82 -2.75
C VAL A 401 -20.12 24.09 -1.26
N LYS A 402 -20.61 23.15 -0.49
CA LYS A 402 -20.38 23.11 0.96
C LYS A 402 -18.99 22.53 1.22
N VAL A 403 -18.11 23.30 1.84
CA VAL A 403 -16.72 22.88 2.12
C VAL A 403 -16.63 22.38 3.56
N LEU A 404 -16.08 21.17 3.75
CA LEU A 404 -15.77 20.58 5.03
C LEU A 404 -14.27 20.26 5.08
N SER A 405 -13.62 20.61 6.19
CA SER A 405 -12.17 20.43 6.36
C SER A 405 -11.88 19.39 7.43
N PHE A 406 -10.87 18.54 7.20
CA PHE A 406 -10.46 17.45 8.09
C PHE A 406 -8.94 17.42 8.27
N ILE A 407 -8.52 16.95 9.45
CA ILE A 407 -7.12 16.73 9.80
C ILE A 407 -6.92 15.23 10.02
N PRO A 408 -6.36 14.49 9.04
CA PRO A 408 -6.03 13.09 9.24
C PRO A 408 -4.74 12.96 10.06
N THR A 409 -4.80 12.16 11.12
CA THR A 409 -3.65 11.82 11.97
C THR A 409 -3.43 10.31 11.98
N ALA A 410 -2.34 9.85 12.61
CA ALA A 410 -2.10 8.42 12.78
C ALA A 410 -3.10 7.74 13.74
N SER A 411 -3.83 8.50 14.56
CA SER A 411 -4.84 7.95 15.49
C SER A 411 -6.27 8.06 14.95
N LYS A 412 -6.64 9.20 14.35
CA LYS A 412 -8.00 9.48 13.90
C LYS A 412 -8.06 10.60 12.86
N VAL A 413 -9.21 10.81 12.27
CA VAL A 413 -9.53 12.00 11.47
C VAL A 413 -10.33 12.96 12.34
N ILE A 414 -9.92 14.22 12.35
CA ILE A 414 -10.51 15.29 13.16
C ILE A 414 -11.22 16.27 12.22
N ALA A 415 -12.50 16.53 12.43
CA ALA A 415 -13.20 17.60 11.74
C ALA A 415 -12.67 18.96 12.21
N VAL A 416 -12.46 19.87 11.27
CA VAL A 416 -12.10 21.25 11.58
C VAL A 416 -13.36 22.07 11.59
N ASN A 417 -13.82 22.47 12.78
CA ASN A 417 -14.88 23.45 12.90
C ASN A 417 -14.31 24.80 12.45
N GLU A 418 -14.68 25.27 11.28
CA GLU A 418 -14.44 26.67 10.93
C GLU A 418 -15.28 27.51 11.87
N LYS A 419 -14.61 28.19 12.82
CA LYS A 419 -15.26 29.32 13.53
C LYS A 419 -15.80 30.23 12.43
N LYS A 420 -17.06 30.58 12.52
CA LYS A 420 -17.67 31.63 11.72
C LYS A 420 -16.93 32.95 11.99
N ASN A 421 -15.79 33.15 11.36
CA ASN A 421 -15.26 34.48 11.18
C ASN A 421 -16.10 35.07 10.05
N GLY A 422 -17.00 35.96 10.44
CA GLY A 422 -17.85 36.68 9.52
C GLY A 422 -16.98 37.46 8.53
N ASN A 423 -16.97 36.98 7.32
CA ASN A 423 -16.86 37.78 6.12
C ASN A 423 -17.59 37.02 5.01
N PRO A 424 -18.59 37.62 4.39
CA PRO A 424 -19.30 37.00 3.30
C PRO A 424 -18.37 36.91 2.09
N ALA A 425 -18.35 35.75 1.46
CA ALA A 425 -17.67 35.48 0.21
C ALA A 425 -18.47 35.98 -0.98
#